data_876109f98da8ba81229ca7fc173af7b8
#
_entry.id   876109f98da8ba81229ca7fc173af7b8
#
_cell.length_a   1.000
_cell.length_b   1.000
_cell.length_c   1.000
_cell.angle_alpha   90.00
_cell.angle_beta   90.00
_cell.angle_gamma   90.00
#
_symmetry.space_group_name_H-M   'P 1'
#
loop_
_entity.id
_entity.type
_entity.pdbx_description
1 polymer ?
#
loop_
_entity_poly.entity_id
_entity_poly.type
_entity_poly.pdbx_seq_one_letter_code
_entity_poly.pdbx_strand_id
1 'polypeptide(L)'
;MSSWIHVSGLFNIDGVKDLTDEEREMSFEQLIDARLGKEVLFEDIWLHEAEFESHAEEYLPLGSEGSLQKSICFNNVEGSINIGVVTVFGNLRDCYNVDEYIEWFKKKCELFWIRQAVVTVTNGWETKTWTYGEEENELD
;
A
#
# COMPACT_ATOMS: atom_id res chain seq x y z
N MET A 1 -25.02 8.21 -9.72
CA MET A 1 -23.62 8.22 -10.21
C MET A 1 -22.71 7.50 -9.25
N SER A 2 -21.81 6.74 -9.81
CA SER A 2 -20.81 6.05 -8.99
C SER A 2 -19.70 7.01 -8.58
N SER A 3 -19.23 6.86 -7.36
CA SER A 3 -18.09 7.61 -6.86
C SER A 3 -16.86 6.71 -6.89
N TRP A 4 -15.74 7.25 -7.35
CA TRP A 4 -14.49 6.53 -7.45
C TRP A 4 -13.39 7.29 -6.74
N ILE A 5 -12.51 6.55 -6.12
CA ILE A 5 -11.27 7.09 -5.59
C ILE A 5 -10.11 6.48 -6.38
N HIS A 6 -9.11 7.29 -6.69
CA HIS A 6 -7.94 6.87 -7.44
C HIS A 6 -6.71 7.03 -6.55
N VAL A 7 -5.94 5.96 -6.40
CA VAL A 7 -4.76 5.93 -5.54
C VAL A 7 -3.53 5.63 -6.40
N SER A 8 -2.47 6.38 -6.16
CA SER A 8 -1.19 6.16 -6.80
C SER A 8 -0.09 6.44 -5.79
N GLY A 9 0.68 5.43 -5.44
CA GLY A 9 1.70 5.55 -4.41
C GLY A 9 2.97 4.81 -4.75
N LEU A 10 4.07 5.24 -4.11
CA LEU A 10 5.38 4.65 -4.29
C LEU A 10 6.09 4.57 -2.95
N PHE A 11 6.64 3.39 -2.67
CA PHE A 11 7.54 3.17 -1.53
C PHE A 11 8.92 2.81 -2.07
N ASN A 12 9.93 3.58 -1.71
CA ASN A 12 11.32 3.21 -1.96
C ASN A 12 11.87 2.70 -0.64
N ILE A 13 12.10 1.39 -0.56
CA ILE A 13 12.32 0.67 0.68
C ILE A 13 13.76 0.22 0.80
N ASP A 14 14.42 0.59 1.91
CA ASP A 14 15.78 0.15 2.22
C ASP A 14 15.82 -1.14 3.01
N GLY A 15 14.71 -1.51 3.65
CA GLY A 15 14.64 -2.73 4.44
C GLY A 15 13.33 -2.85 5.19
N VAL A 16 13.17 -3.97 5.88
CA VAL A 16 11.97 -4.29 6.64
C VAL A 16 12.28 -4.22 8.13
N LYS A 17 11.46 -3.50 8.88
CA LYS A 17 11.64 -3.31 10.32
C LYS A 17 11.16 -4.52 11.11
N ASP A 18 11.85 -4.80 12.21
CA ASP A 18 11.38 -5.72 13.24
C ASP A 18 10.87 -7.06 12.71
N LEU A 19 11.75 -7.75 11.97
CA LEU A 19 11.42 -9.06 11.42
C LEU A 19 11.14 -10.07 12.53
N THR A 20 10.01 -10.77 12.41
CA THR A 20 9.71 -11.90 13.26
C THR A 20 10.55 -13.11 12.82
N ASP A 21 10.64 -14.15 13.66
CA ASP A 21 11.38 -15.36 13.32
C ASP A 21 10.80 -16.01 12.05
N GLU A 22 9.49 -15.99 11.92
CA GLU A 22 8.81 -16.51 10.75
C GLU A 22 9.14 -15.71 9.50
N GLU A 23 9.18 -14.39 9.62
CA GLU A 23 9.49 -13.50 8.50
C GLU A 23 10.94 -13.60 8.00
N ARG A 24 11.86 -14.01 8.85
CA ARG A 24 13.28 -14.13 8.49
C ARG A 24 13.53 -15.16 7.39
N GLU A 25 12.63 -16.10 7.23
CA GLU A 25 12.73 -17.13 6.21
C GLU A 25 12.03 -16.75 4.91
N MET A 26 11.35 -15.61 4.90
CA MET A 26 10.61 -15.14 3.73
C MET A 26 11.50 -14.39 2.76
N SER A 27 11.17 -14.48 1.46
CA SER A 27 11.78 -13.63 0.45
C SER A 27 11.28 -12.20 0.63
N PHE A 28 11.96 -11.23 0.04
CA PHE A 28 11.54 -9.83 0.08
C PHE A 28 10.13 -9.66 -0.48
N GLU A 29 9.82 -10.33 -1.57
CA GLU A 29 8.49 -10.29 -2.18
C GLU A 29 7.41 -10.82 -1.23
N GLN A 30 7.70 -11.92 -0.53
CA GLN A 30 6.78 -12.47 0.46
C GLN A 30 6.57 -11.51 1.64
N LEU A 31 7.64 -10.82 2.06
CA LEU A 31 7.56 -9.83 3.12
C LEU A 31 6.68 -8.64 2.73
N ILE A 32 6.80 -8.19 1.49
CA ILE A 32 5.96 -7.12 0.97
C ILE A 32 4.49 -7.54 0.97
N ASP A 33 4.19 -8.73 0.51
CA ASP A 33 2.82 -9.25 0.52
C ASP A 33 2.27 -9.36 1.95
N ALA A 34 3.08 -9.83 2.87
CA ALA A 34 2.66 -10.00 4.26
C ALA A 34 2.39 -8.67 4.95
N ARG A 35 3.20 -7.65 4.66
CA ARG A 35 3.11 -6.38 5.38
C ARG A 35 2.25 -5.31 4.69
N LEU A 36 2.27 -5.25 3.36
CA LEU A 36 1.43 -4.29 2.63
C LEU A 36 0.02 -4.80 2.41
N GLY A 37 -0.14 -6.08 2.21
CA GLY A 37 -1.41 -6.69 1.87
C GLY A 37 -1.34 -7.39 0.51
N LYS A 38 -2.17 -8.39 0.36
CA LYS A 38 -2.28 -9.16 -0.87
C LYS A 38 -3.26 -8.50 -1.82
N GLU A 39 -3.04 -8.68 -3.11
CA GLU A 39 -4.00 -8.27 -4.12
C GLU A 39 -5.23 -9.18 -4.04
N VAL A 40 -6.39 -8.59 -4.30
CA VAL A 40 -7.66 -9.32 -4.28
C VAL A 40 -8.15 -9.45 -5.71
N LEU A 41 -8.41 -10.68 -6.14
CA LEU A 41 -9.03 -10.93 -7.44
C LEU A 41 -10.52 -10.64 -7.34
N PHE A 42 -11.06 -10.02 -8.38
CA PHE A 42 -12.48 -9.64 -8.44
C PHE A 42 -13.40 -10.82 -8.14
N GLU A 43 -13.08 -11.99 -8.64
CA GLU A 43 -13.85 -13.21 -8.41
C GLU A 43 -13.95 -13.59 -6.94
N ASP A 44 -12.88 -13.36 -6.20
CA ASP A 44 -12.81 -13.70 -4.78
C ASP A 44 -13.68 -12.80 -3.92
N ILE A 45 -13.86 -11.55 -4.32
CA ILE A 45 -14.70 -10.59 -3.59
C ILE A 45 -16.14 -11.09 -3.50
N TRP A 46 -16.66 -11.61 -4.60
CA TRP A 46 -18.03 -12.10 -4.66
C TRP A 46 -18.26 -13.40 -3.89
N LEU A 47 -17.26 -14.27 -3.87
CA LEU A 47 -17.37 -15.58 -3.26
C LEU A 47 -17.12 -15.59 -1.77
N HIS A 48 -16.33 -14.63 -1.27
CA HIS A 48 -15.82 -14.64 0.10
C HIS A 48 -15.94 -13.30 0.82
N GLU A 49 -17.01 -12.54 0.57
CA GLU A 49 -17.19 -11.20 1.13
C GLU A 49 -17.03 -11.15 2.65
N ALA A 50 -17.67 -12.09 3.35
CA ALA A 50 -17.57 -12.15 4.81
C ALA A 50 -16.16 -12.45 5.29
N GLU A 51 -15.43 -13.27 4.56
CA GLU A 51 -14.04 -13.59 4.85
C GLU A 51 -13.14 -12.37 4.68
N PHE A 52 -13.36 -11.59 3.62
CA PHE A 52 -12.61 -10.36 3.40
C PHE A 52 -12.84 -9.35 4.50
N GLU A 53 -14.06 -9.22 4.98
CA GLU A 53 -14.38 -8.30 6.09
C GLU A 53 -13.63 -8.67 7.36
N SER A 54 -13.55 -9.96 7.68
CA SER A 54 -12.88 -10.42 8.90
C SER A 54 -11.36 -10.39 8.80
N HIS A 55 -10.81 -10.42 7.59
CA HIS A 55 -9.35 -10.42 7.34
C HIS A 55 -8.90 -9.25 6.49
N ALA A 56 -9.58 -8.12 6.60
CA ALA A 56 -9.32 -6.95 5.76
C ALA A 56 -7.86 -6.48 5.79
N GLU A 57 -7.18 -6.65 6.91
CA GLU A 57 -5.77 -6.22 7.04
C GLU A 57 -4.80 -7.05 6.23
N GLU A 58 -5.20 -8.25 5.83
CA GLU A 58 -4.36 -9.13 5.03
C GLU A 58 -4.34 -8.75 3.54
N TYR A 59 -5.25 -7.86 3.14
CA TYR A 59 -5.44 -7.49 1.75
C TYR A 59 -5.23 -6.01 1.53
N LEU A 60 -4.88 -5.66 0.30
CA LEU A 60 -4.84 -4.26 -0.13
C LEU A 60 -6.27 -3.71 -0.15
N PRO A 61 -6.45 -2.40 0.07
CA PRO A 61 -7.77 -1.78 0.02
C PRO A 61 -8.54 -2.09 -1.26
N LEU A 62 -9.82 -2.27 -1.12
CA LEU A 62 -10.71 -2.54 -2.24
C LEU A 62 -12.01 -1.75 -2.10
N GLY A 63 -12.69 -1.52 -3.23
CA GLY A 63 -14.00 -0.90 -3.29
C GLY A 63 -15.07 -1.93 -3.60
N SER A 64 -16.29 -1.47 -3.88
CA SER A 64 -17.35 -2.36 -4.35
C SER A 64 -17.00 -2.96 -5.72
N GLU A 65 -16.22 -2.22 -6.50
CA GLU A 65 -15.52 -2.69 -7.68
C GLU A 65 -14.10 -2.13 -7.61
N GLY A 66 -13.16 -2.88 -8.14
CA GLY A 66 -11.76 -2.48 -8.15
C GLY A 66 -11.04 -2.69 -6.83
N SER A 67 -9.75 -2.89 -6.91
CA SER A 67 -8.87 -3.04 -5.76
C SER A 67 -7.54 -2.39 -6.07
N LEU A 68 -6.78 -2.10 -5.04
CA LEU A 68 -5.40 -1.67 -5.26
C LEU A 68 -4.57 -2.85 -5.73
N GLN A 69 -3.63 -2.55 -6.58
CA GLN A 69 -2.64 -3.49 -7.08
C GLN A 69 -1.26 -2.99 -6.68
N LYS A 70 -0.28 -3.88 -6.70
CA LYS A 70 1.10 -3.49 -6.44
C LYS A 70 2.04 -4.09 -7.46
N SER A 71 3.15 -3.41 -7.65
CA SER A 71 4.23 -3.88 -8.49
C SER A 71 5.53 -3.69 -7.73
N ILE A 72 6.37 -4.69 -7.72
CA ILE A 72 7.64 -4.67 -6.99
C ILE A 72 8.78 -4.72 -8.00
N CYS A 73 9.66 -3.72 -7.94
CA CYS A 73 10.87 -3.67 -8.74
C CYS A 73 12.07 -3.68 -7.82
N PHE A 74 12.99 -4.60 -8.03
CA PHE A 74 14.22 -4.67 -7.24
C PHE A 74 15.30 -3.86 -7.93
N ASN A 75 16.04 -3.07 -7.14
CA ASN A 75 17.26 -2.44 -7.62
C ASN A 75 18.35 -3.50 -7.61
N ASN A 76 18.93 -3.77 -8.78
CA ASN A 76 20.05 -4.67 -8.90
C ASN A 76 21.33 -3.96 -8.49
N VAL A 77 21.44 -3.61 -7.20
CA VAL A 77 22.63 -3.03 -6.64
C VAL A 77 23.40 -4.16 -5.98
N GLU A 78 24.64 -4.34 -6.41
CA GLU A 78 25.50 -5.40 -5.91
C GLU A 78 25.62 -5.32 -4.38
N GLY A 79 25.33 -6.43 -3.70
CA GLY A 79 25.37 -6.52 -2.25
C GLY A 79 24.12 -6.05 -1.52
N SER A 80 23.09 -5.59 -2.23
CA SER A 80 21.86 -5.10 -1.63
C SER A 80 20.68 -5.95 -2.09
N ILE A 81 20.23 -6.84 -1.23
CA ILE A 81 19.15 -7.79 -1.55
C ILE A 81 17.77 -7.33 -1.04
N ASN A 82 17.73 -6.29 -0.21
CA ASN A 82 16.48 -5.85 0.45
C ASN A 82 16.05 -4.44 0.03
N ILE A 83 16.63 -3.92 -1.05
CA ILE A 83 16.24 -2.62 -1.60
C ILE A 83 15.27 -2.85 -2.74
N GLY A 84 14.12 -2.20 -2.65
CA GLY A 84 13.14 -2.33 -3.70
C GLY A 84 12.22 -1.13 -3.79
N VAL A 85 11.61 -0.96 -4.95
CA VAL A 85 10.59 0.04 -5.18
C VAL A 85 9.26 -0.68 -5.34
N VAL A 86 8.30 -0.32 -4.50
CA VAL A 86 6.96 -0.88 -4.57
C VAL A 86 6.00 0.23 -4.96
N THR A 87 5.27 0.03 -6.05
CA THR A 87 4.19 0.94 -6.43
C THR A 87 2.86 0.32 -6.09
N VAL A 88 1.95 1.14 -5.58
CA VAL A 88 0.56 0.74 -5.33
C VAL A 88 -0.34 1.69 -6.11
N PHE A 89 -1.34 1.14 -6.76
CA PHE A 89 -2.20 1.93 -7.63
C PHE A 89 -3.54 1.23 -7.81
N GLY A 90 -4.55 2.00 -8.10
CA GLY A 90 -5.84 1.43 -8.40
C GLY A 90 -6.98 2.42 -8.27
N ASN A 91 -8.14 1.97 -8.69
CA ASN A 91 -9.38 2.71 -8.65
C ASN A 91 -10.37 1.92 -7.82
N LEU A 92 -10.99 2.59 -6.84
CA LEU A 92 -11.90 1.94 -5.90
C LEU A 92 -13.26 2.60 -6.01
N ARG A 93 -14.27 1.81 -6.37
CA ARG A 93 -15.64 2.29 -6.50
C ARG A 93 -16.32 2.35 -5.14
N ASP A 94 -17.19 3.35 -4.99
CA ASP A 94 -17.96 3.62 -3.77
C ASP A 94 -17.09 3.94 -2.56
N CYS A 95 -15.98 4.58 -2.83
CA CYS A 95 -15.05 5.09 -1.82
C CYS A 95 -14.95 6.60 -1.99
N TYR A 96 -14.99 7.34 -0.89
CA TYR A 96 -15.08 8.80 -0.93
C TYR A 96 -14.00 9.53 -0.17
N ASN A 97 -13.52 8.93 0.91
CA ASN A 97 -12.66 9.62 1.86
C ASN A 97 -11.19 9.49 1.47
N VAL A 98 -10.65 10.56 0.88
CA VAL A 98 -9.24 10.62 0.46
C VAL A 98 -8.29 10.38 1.64
N ASP A 99 -8.62 10.94 2.80
CA ASP A 99 -7.76 10.84 3.99
C ASP A 99 -7.58 9.40 4.49
N GLU A 100 -8.58 8.56 4.29
CA GLU A 100 -8.50 7.16 4.70
C GLU A 100 -7.35 6.43 4.04
N TYR A 101 -7.14 6.67 2.74
CA TYR A 101 -6.07 6.01 1.98
C TYR A 101 -4.71 6.66 2.23
N ILE A 102 -4.67 7.95 2.49
CA ILE A 102 -3.45 8.63 2.94
C ILE A 102 -2.99 8.03 4.27
N GLU A 103 -3.91 7.86 5.23
CA GLU A 103 -3.58 7.26 6.54
C GLU A 103 -3.16 5.80 6.41
N TRP A 104 -3.80 5.05 5.54
CA TRP A 104 -3.40 3.67 5.25
C TRP A 104 -1.95 3.62 4.77
N PHE A 105 -1.61 4.49 3.82
CA PHE A 105 -0.27 4.57 3.26
C PHE A 105 0.77 4.93 4.32
N LYS A 106 0.46 5.91 5.16
CA LYS A 106 1.35 6.33 6.25
C LYS A 106 1.65 5.18 7.21
N LYS A 107 0.63 4.43 7.58
CA LYS A 107 0.79 3.29 8.48
C LYS A 107 1.68 2.22 7.86
N LYS A 108 1.56 1.99 6.58
CA LYS A 108 2.39 1.01 5.88
C LYS A 108 3.86 1.45 5.85
N CYS A 109 4.12 2.75 5.73
CA CYS A 109 5.48 3.27 5.80
C CYS A 109 6.18 2.92 7.11
N GLU A 110 5.44 2.83 8.22
CA GLU A 110 6.01 2.52 9.54
C GLU A 110 6.57 1.10 9.63
N LEU A 111 6.20 0.23 8.71
CA LEU A 111 6.62 -1.18 8.71
C LEU A 111 7.98 -1.40 8.05
N PHE A 112 8.52 -0.37 7.42
CA PHE A 112 9.74 -0.47 6.62
C PHE A 112 10.71 0.65 6.93
N TRP A 113 11.98 0.42 6.58
CA TRP A 113 12.97 1.49 6.50
C TRP A 113 12.75 2.18 5.16
N ILE A 114 12.16 3.37 5.20
CA ILE A 114 11.75 4.12 4.01
C ILE A 114 12.84 5.11 3.61
N ARG A 115 13.25 5.08 2.36
CA ARG A 115 14.13 6.08 1.77
C ARG A 115 13.30 7.22 1.19
N GLN A 116 12.22 6.87 0.52
CA GLN A 116 11.30 7.83 -0.09
C GLN A 116 9.93 7.17 -0.22
N ALA A 117 8.89 7.91 0.03
CA ALA A 117 7.54 7.44 -0.23
C ALA A 117 6.64 8.62 -0.53
N VAL A 118 5.74 8.44 -1.46
CA VAL A 118 4.78 9.46 -1.87
C VAL A 118 3.50 8.79 -2.31
N VAL A 119 2.37 9.40 -1.98
CA VAL A 119 1.06 8.91 -2.40
C VAL A 119 0.18 10.09 -2.81
N THR A 120 -0.57 9.90 -3.88
CA THR A 120 -1.57 10.86 -4.33
C THR A 120 -2.91 10.14 -4.39
N VAL A 121 -3.93 10.74 -3.79
CA VAL A 121 -5.29 10.20 -3.77
C VAL A 121 -6.26 11.27 -4.22
N THR A 122 -7.14 10.95 -5.16
CA THR A 122 -8.15 11.87 -5.65
C THR A 122 -9.51 11.19 -5.76
N ASN A 123 -10.56 11.93 -5.46
CA ASN A 123 -11.94 11.46 -5.65
C ASN A 123 -12.71 12.27 -6.69
N GLY A 124 -11.99 13.10 -7.46
CA GLY A 124 -12.61 13.96 -8.48
C GLY A 124 -12.90 15.36 -8.00
N TRP A 125 -13.11 15.56 -6.70
CA TRP A 125 -13.32 16.88 -6.10
C TRP A 125 -12.11 17.34 -5.30
N GLU A 126 -11.44 16.41 -4.69
CA GLU A 126 -10.32 16.67 -3.81
C GLU A 126 -9.14 15.79 -4.20
N THR A 127 -7.97 16.38 -4.23
CA THR A 127 -6.73 15.64 -4.47
C THR A 127 -5.76 15.98 -3.36
N LYS A 128 -5.23 14.96 -2.71
CA LYS A 128 -4.20 15.13 -1.67
C LYS A 128 -2.98 14.32 -2.02
N THR A 129 -1.83 14.89 -1.73
CA THR A 129 -0.54 14.22 -1.88
C THR A 129 0.18 14.29 -0.55
N TRP A 130 0.71 13.15 -0.13
CA TRP A 130 1.54 13.07 1.08
C TRP A 130 2.90 12.51 0.71
N THR A 131 3.95 13.11 1.25
CA THR A 131 5.32 12.70 1.04
C THR A 131 5.95 12.37 2.38
N TYR A 132 6.65 11.24 2.44
CA TYR A 132 7.31 10.78 3.66
C TYR A 132 8.27 11.85 4.20
N GLY A 133 8.13 12.15 5.48
CA GLY A 133 8.94 13.19 6.14
C GLY A 133 8.39 14.60 6.03
N GLU A 134 7.43 14.85 5.16
CA GLU A 134 6.89 16.20 4.94
C GLU A 134 6.18 16.77 6.16
N GLU A 135 5.55 15.94 6.95
CA GLU A 135 4.85 16.38 8.17
C GLU A 135 5.75 17.05 9.18
N GLU A 136 7.02 16.66 9.23
CA GLU A 136 7.98 17.27 10.13
C GLU A 136 8.24 18.72 9.77
N ASN A 137 8.11 19.06 8.49
CA ASN A 137 8.29 20.40 7.98
C ASN A 137 7.09 21.30 8.27
N GLU A 138 5.91 20.73 8.35
CA GLU A 138 4.68 21.47 8.62
C GLU A 138 4.56 21.95 10.06
N LEU A 139 5.25 21.28 10.96
CA LEU A 139 5.24 21.62 12.39
C LEU A 139 6.13 22.81 12.71
N ASP A 140 6.95 23.21 11.80
CA ASP A 140 7.80 24.39 11.93
C ASP A 140 6.99 25.67 11.63
#